data_d49416a32ac1eeb8d99ef7d8c3fa4bf1
#
_entry.id   d49416a32ac1eeb8d99ef7d8c3fa4bf1
#
_cell.length_a   1.000
_cell.length_b   1.000
_cell.length_c   1.000
_cell.angle_alpha   90.00
_cell.angle_beta   90.00
_cell.angle_gamma   90.00
#
_symmetry.space_group_name_H-M   'P 1'
#
loop_
_entity.id
_entity.type
_entity.pdbx_description
1 polymer ?
#
loop_
_entity_poly.entity_id
_entity_poly.type
_entity_poly.pdbx_seq_one_letter_code
_entity_poly.pdbx_strand_id
1 'polypeptide(L)'
;MSKEKLTFDLELDENNMPKKIIMNSSDSQAKDVLLKSLMIAAWDEKTKETLMVPLWTKDMMVNEMFIMYHQTLMSMANTLSKSTGQDKLAGALRDYCEF
;
A
#
# COMPACT_ATOMS: atom_id res chain seq x y z
N MET A 1 -12.32 -10.86 22.25
CA MET A 1 -11.33 -10.38 21.28
C MET A 1 -11.99 -10.17 19.93
N SER A 2 -11.89 -9.00 19.37
CA SER A 2 -12.46 -8.72 18.06
C SER A 2 -11.50 -9.12 16.96
N LYS A 3 -12.06 -9.55 15.83
CA LYS A 3 -11.28 -9.87 14.63
C LYS A 3 -11.69 -8.95 13.51
N GLU A 4 -10.71 -8.45 12.79
CA GLU A 4 -10.96 -7.62 11.62
C GLU A 4 -10.43 -8.33 10.39
N LYS A 5 -11.14 -8.18 9.30
CA LYS A 5 -10.78 -8.79 8.03
C LYS A 5 -10.74 -7.73 6.94
N LEU A 6 -9.64 -7.73 6.22
CA LEU A 6 -9.44 -6.83 5.09
C LEU A 6 -9.36 -7.69 3.83
N THR A 7 -10.19 -7.39 2.84
CA THR A 7 -10.20 -8.16 1.59
C THR A 7 -9.97 -7.24 0.39
N PHE A 8 -9.27 -7.79 -0.59
CA PHE A 8 -9.01 -7.13 -1.87
C PHE A 8 -9.45 -8.08 -2.97
N ASP A 9 -10.47 -7.68 -3.71
CA ASP A 9 -10.99 -8.48 -4.81
C ASP A 9 -10.47 -7.90 -6.12
N LEU A 10 -9.87 -8.75 -6.94
CA LEU A 10 -9.26 -8.37 -8.19
C LEU A 10 -10.04 -8.95 -9.37
N GLU A 11 -10.41 -8.10 -10.32
CA GLU A 11 -10.87 -8.55 -11.63
C GLU A 11 -9.71 -8.38 -12.60
N LEU A 12 -9.38 -9.46 -13.31
CA LEU A 12 -8.28 -9.46 -14.28
C LEU A 12 -8.85 -9.44 -15.70
N ASP A 13 -8.10 -8.82 -16.61
CA ASP A 13 -8.45 -8.85 -18.01
C ASP A 13 -7.91 -10.12 -18.69
N GLU A 14 -8.02 -10.20 -20.01
CA GLU A 14 -7.59 -11.37 -20.78
C GLU A 14 -6.10 -11.65 -20.66
N ASN A 15 -5.31 -10.63 -20.34
CA ASN A 15 -3.86 -10.74 -20.18
C ASN A 15 -3.42 -10.88 -18.72
N ASN A 16 -4.38 -11.17 -17.81
CA ASN A 16 -4.15 -11.27 -16.36
C ASN A 16 -3.67 -9.96 -15.73
N MET A 17 -4.00 -8.82 -16.36
CA MET A 17 -3.71 -7.51 -15.78
C MET A 17 -4.89 -7.04 -14.94
N PRO A 18 -4.64 -6.39 -13.80
CA PRO A 18 -5.73 -5.88 -12.98
C PRO A 18 -6.57 -4.86 -13.75
N LYS A 19 -7.86 -5.13 -13.79
CA LYS A 19 -8.86 -4.30 -14.43
C LYS A 19 -9.62 -3.50 -13.39
N LYS A 20 -9.83 -4.11 -12.23
CA LYS A 20 -10.58 -3.53 -11.12
C LYS A 20 -10.08 -4.12 -9.81
N ILE A 21 -9.89 -3.26 -8.82
CA ILE A 21 -9.48 -3.66 -7.47
C ILE A 21 -10.48 -3.08 -6.49
N ILE A 22 -11.09 -3.92 -5.66
CA ILE A 22 -12.08 -3.49 -4.68
C ILE A 22 -11.62 -3.89 -3.28
N MET A 23 -11.62 -2.93 -2.37
CA MET A 23 -11.24 -3.15 -0.97
C MET A 23 -12.47 -3.11 -0.08
N ASN A 24 -12.53 -4.07 0.86
CA ASN A 24 -13.56 -4.11 1.88
C ASN A 24 -12.93 -4.42 3.24
N SER A 25 -13.51 -3.86 4.29
CA SER A 25 -13.14 -4.20 5.65
C SER A 25 -14.36 -4.67 6.42
N SER A 26 -14.14 -5.60 7.35
CA SER A 26 -15.22 -6.19 8.14
C SER A 26 -15.85 -5.22 9.14
N ASP A 27 -15.15 -4.15 9.48
CA ASP A 27 -15.66 -3.13 10.42
C ASP A 27 -16.51 -2.06 9.73
N SER A 28 -16.78 -2.22 8.44
CA SER A 28 -17.59 -1.30 7.61
C SER A 28 -16.99 0.07 7.38
N GLN A 29 -15.73 0.30 7.77
CA GLN A 29 -15.06 1.57 7.49
C GLN A 29 -14.67 1.70 6.02
N ALA A 30 -14.45 0.56 5.36
CA ALA A 30 -14.21 0.53 3.93
C ALA A 30 -15.18 -0.49 3.31
N LYS A 31 -16.02 -0.01 2.39
CA LYS A 31 -17.00 -0.86 1.70
C LYS A 31 -16.96 -0.55 0.21
N ASP A 32 -16.62 -1.57 -0.58
CA ASP A 32 -16.56 -1.49 -2.04
C ASP A 32 -15.73 -0.28 -2.53
N VAL A 33 -14.59 -0.05 -1.86
CA VAL A 33 -13.70 1.04 -2.25
C VAL A 33 -12.94 0.65 -3.51
N LEU A 34 -13.11 1.43 -4.57
CA LEU A 34 -12.41 1.21 -5.83
C LEU A 34 -10.99 1.74 -5.74
N LEU A 35 -10.03 0.88 -6.04
CA LEU A 35 -8.61 1.23 -6.02
C LEU A 35 -8.04 1.15 -7.43
N LYS A 36 -7.22 2.12 -7.80
CA LYS A 36 -6.46 2.08 -9.05
C LYS A 36 -5.10 1.41 -8.88
N SER A 37 -4.60 1.40 -7.66
CA SER A 37 -3.32 0.78 -7.33
C SER A 37 -3.35 0.25 -5.91
N LEU A 38 -2.58 -0.80 -5.67
CA LEU A 38 -2.47 -1.44 -4.36
C LEU A 38 -1.05 -1.96 -4.20
N MET A 39 -0.40 -1.56 -3.12
CA MET A 39 0.93 -2.06 -2.79
C MET A 39 0.90 -2.64 -1.40
N ILE A 40 1.26 -3.91 -1.28
CA ILE A 40 1.31 -4.60 0.00
C ILE A 40 2.75 -4.98 0.29
N ALA A 41 3.21 -4.65 1.50
CA ALA A 41 4.49 -5.08 2.03
C ALA A 41 4.20 -5.81 3.34
N ALA A 42 4.45 -7.11 3.38
CA ALA A 42 4.14 -7.93 4.54
C ALA A 42 5.36 -8.75 4.95
N TRP A 43 5.71 -8.68 6.24
CA TRP A 43 6.85 -9.42 6.77
C TRP A 43 6.45 -10.87 7.06
N ASP A 44 7.11 -11.81 6.39
CA ASP A 44 6.88 -13.23 6.61
C ASP A 44 7.73 -13.71 7.79
N GLU A 45 7.07 -14.16 8.85
CA GLU A 45 7.72 -14.59 10.07
C GLU A 45 8.63 -15.80 9.87
N LYS A 46 8.26 -16.71 8.97
CA LYS A 46 9.03 -17.93 8.73
C LYS A 46 10.26 -17.70 7.87
N THR A 47 10.09 -17.05 6.73
CA THR A 47 11.18 -16.85 5.77
C THR A 47 12.07 -15.67 6.11
N LYS A 48 11.60 -14.76 6.98
CA LYS A 48 12.31 -13.52 7.32
C LYS A 48 12.50 -12.64 6.09
N GLU A 49 11.50 -12.60 5.23
CA GLU A 49 11.50 -11.80 4.03
C GLU A 49 10.22 -10.97 3.94
N THR A 50 10.30 -9.87 3.22
CA THR A 50 9.13 -9.03 2.95
C THR A 50 8.46 -9.50 1.67
N LEU A 51 7.19 -9.85 1.79
CA LEU A 51 6.36 -10.18 0.64
C LEU A 51 5.82 -8.89 0.05
N MET A 52 6.05 -8.69 -1.24
CA MET A 52 5.60 -7.49 -1.94
C MET A 52 4.55 -7.85 -2.98
N VAL A 53 3.42 -7.15 -2.95
CA VAL A 53 2.36 -7.33 -3.95
C VAL A 53 2.06 -5.95 -4.54
N PRO A 54 2.79 -5.54 -5.59
CA PRO A 54 2.53 -4.27 -6.27
C PRO A 54 1.56 -4.49 -7.43
N LEU A 55 0.41 -3.83 -7.37
CA LEU A 55 -0.63 -3.96 -8.39
C LEU A 55 -1.11 -2.58 -8.84
N TRP A 56 -1.41 -2.42 -10.11
CA TRP A 56 -2.02 -1.21 -10.64
C TRP A 56 -2.93 -1.56 -11.81
N THR A 57 -3.97 -0.75 -11.98
CA THR A 57 -4.90 -0.92 -13.11
C THR A 57 -4.44 -0.08 -14.28
N LYS A 58 -4.99 -0.35 -15.46
CA LYS A 58 -4.69 0.42 -16.67
C LYS A 58 -5.11 1.88 -16.56
N ASP A 59 -6.07 2.16 -15.68
CA ASP A 59 -6.59 3.52 -15.47
C ASP A 59 -5.67 4.40 -14.63
N MET A 60 -4.66 3.80 -14.00
CA MET A 60 -3.73 4.54 -13.15
C MET A 60 -2.83 5.43 -13.99
N MET A 61 -2.96 6.73 -13.83
CA MET A 61 -2.15 7.71 -14.57
C MET A 61 -0.76 7.82 -13.95
N VAL A 62 0.23 8.19 -14.76
CA VAL A 62 1.61 8.34 -14.29
C VAL A 62 1.71 9.38 -13.16
N ASN A 63 1.03 10.52 -13.32
CA ASN A 63 1.04 11.55 -12.28
C ASN A 63 0.36 11.08 -10.99
N GLU A 64 -0.68 10.25 -11.10
CA GLU A 64 -1.33 9.66 -9.93
C GLU A 64 -0.37 8.71 -9.21
N MET A 65 0.42 7.95 -9.96
CA MET A 65 1.40 7.03 -9.40
C MET A 65 2.48 7.81 -8.63
N PHE A 66 2.94 8.94 -9.16
CA PHE A 66 3.90 9.79 -8.45
C PHE A 66 3.33 10.31 -7.13
N ILE A 67 2.06 10.72 -7.14
CA ILE A 67 1.38 11.18 -5.92
C ILE A 67 1.28 10.04 -4.90
N MET A 68 0.90 8.86 -5.37
CA MET A 68 0.81 7.68 -4.50
C MET A 68 2.15 7.33 -3.87
N TYR A 69 3.23 7.34 -4.65
CA TYR A 69 4.57 7.06 -4.14
C TYR A 69 4.97 8.09 -3.08
N HIS A 70 4.72 9.37 -3.33
CA HIS A 70 5.04 10.41 -2.37
C HIS A 70 4.30 10.19 -1.05
N GLN A 71 2.98 9.99 -1.12
CA GLN A 71 2.17 9.77 0.06
C GLN A 71 2.58 8.50 0.81
N THR A 72 2.89 7.44 0.07
CA THR A 72 3.30 6.16 0.66
C THR A 72 4.63 6.30 1.38
N LEU A 73 5.61 6.95 0.74
CA LEU A 73 6.94 7.13 1.35
C LEU A 73 6.86 8.01 2.60
N MET A 74 6.04 9.07 2.57
CA MET A 74 5.85 9.92 3.75
C MET A 74 5.21 9.13 4.90
N SER A 75 4.20 8.30 4.59
CA SER A 75 3.58 7.43 5.58
C SER A 75 4.56 6.42 6.14
N MET A 76 5.41 5.84 5.28
CA MET A 76 6.45 4.90 5.71
C MET A 76 7.46 5.57 6.63
N ALA A 77 7.85 6.82 6.33
CA ALA A 77 8.77 7.58 7.19
C ALA A 77 8.18 7.78 8.59
N ASN A 78 6.90 8.15 8.66
CA ASN A 78 6.22 8.34 9.94
C ASN A 78 6.10 7.02 10.72
N THR A 79 5.80 5.93 10.01
CA THR A 79 5.70 4.60 10.62
C THR A 79 7.06 4.12 11.10
N LEU A 80 8.12 4.40 10.36
CA LEU A 80 9.48 4.04 10.75
C LEU A 80 9.86 4.73 12.05
N SER A 81 9.56 6.03 12.18
CA SER A 81 9.81 6.77 13.40
C SER A 81 9.06 6.17 14.59
N LYS A 82 7.75 5.89 14.42
CA LYS A 82 6.91 5.34 15.48
C LYS A 82 7.33 3.93 15.89
N SER A 83 7.72 3.09 14.93
CA SER A 83 8.02 1.69 15.21
C SER A 83 9.44 1.46 15.74
N THR A 84 10.39 2.32 15.38
CA THR A 84 11.79 2.10 15.70
C THR A 84 12.43 3.20 16.56
N GLY A 85 11.80 4.38 16.61
CA GLY A 85 12.40 5.54 17.26
C GLY A 85 13.57 6.14 16.51
N GLN A 86 13.83 5.69 15.28
CA GLN A 86 14.96 6.17 14.47
C GLN A 86 14.57 7.45 13.71
N ASP A 87 14.50 8.55 14.42
CA ASP A 87 14.02 9.81 13.90
C ASP A 87 14.92 10.40 12.80
N LYS A 88 16.23 10.19 12.92
CA LYS A 88 17.18 10.64 11.92
C LYS A 88 16.95 9.95 10.58
N LEU A 89 16.76 8.63 10.63
CA LEU A 89 16.51 7.85 9.43
C LEU A 89 15.17 8.22 8.81
N ALA A 90 14.13 8.37 9.63
CA ALA A 90 12.82 8.80 9.17
C ALA A 90 12.89 10.20 8.55
N GLY A 91 13.67 11.10 9.15
CA GLY A 91 13.89 12.44 8.63
C GLY A 91 14.56 12.43 7.27
N ALA A 92 15.57 11.56 7.09
CA ALA A 92 16.25 11.41 5.81
C ALA A 92 15.28 10.93 4.73
N LEU A 93 14.39 10.00 5.07
CA LEU A 93 13.38 9.52 4.13
C LEU A 93 12.39 10.62 3.75
N ARG A 94 11.97 11.44 4.72
CA ARG A 94 11.09 12.59 4.44
C ARG A 94 11.78 13.59 3.51
N ASP A 95 13.06 13.86 3.75
CA ASP A 95 13.83 14.77 2.92
C ASP A 95 13.92 14.27 1.48
N TYR A 96 14.07 12.97 1.31
CA TYR A 96 14.06 12.35 -0.01
C TYR A 96 12.72 12.60 -0.73
N CYS A 97 11.61 12.55 -0.01
CA CYS A 97 10.29 12.78 -0.58
C CYS A 97 10.07 14.23 -1.05
N GLU A 98 10.83 15.16 -0.51
CA GLU A 98 10.79 16.57 -0.91
C GLU A 98 11.56 16.85 -2.21
N PHE A 99 12.28 15.86 -2.68
CA PHE A 99 13.10 15.92 -3.90
C PHE A 99 12.22 15.87 -5.19
#